data_523daaf1270c900c46aefcae60b74c34
#
_entry.id   523daaf1270c900c46aefcae60b74c34
#
_cell.length_a   1.000
_cell.length_b   1.000
_cell.length_c   1.000
_cell.angle_alpha   90.00
_cell.angle_beta   90.00
_cell.angle_gamma   90.00
#
_symmetry.space_group_name_H-M   'P 1'
#
loop_
_entity.id
_entity.type
_entity.pdbx_description
1 polymer ?
#
loop_
_entity_poly.entity_id
_entity_poly.type
_entity_poly.pdbx_seq_one_letter_code
_entity_poly.pdbx_strand_id
1 'polypeptide(L)'
;MDFVSGRLYFIKDEFFEIVGEEYLKMNKDDTQRPHYYTFKDENTNLLWVIPCSKQVDKYKQIIQNKINKGKRHNHIQIIKVNGIEQAFLYQDMFPTLEKYIKNPYIKQSTYMEIKDPKKLSYIENNAKEIIKLIRHGVRFTPTQPDVLKIEQMMLEELNQSLLCTANE
;
A
#
# COMPACT_ATOMS: atom_id res chain seq x y z
N MET A 1 12.73 -14.58 1.99
CA MET A 1 11.40 -14.69 1.35
C MET A 1 11.42 -13.81 0.10
N ASP A 2 11.06 -14.36 -1.04
CA ASP A 2 10.97 -13.56 -2.27
C ASP A 2 9.63 -12.84 -2.31
N PHE A 3 9.65 -11.52 -2.32
CA PHE A 3 8.45 -10.70 -2.44
C PHE A 3 8.01 -10.62 -3.89
N VAL A 4 6.76 -11.01 -4.15
CA VAL A 4 6.19 -11.09 -5.49
C VAL A 4 5.21 -9.92 -5.68
N SER A 5 5.51 -9.03 -6.64
CA SER A 5 4.58 -7.97 -7.04
C SER A 5 3.24 -8.57 -7.50
N GLY A 6 2.15 -7.94 -7.13
CA GLY A 6 0.81 -8.45 -7.39
C GLY A 6 0.20 -9.30 -6.28
N ARG A 7 0.97 -9.66 -5.26
CA ARG A 7 0.51 -10.45 -4.12
C ARG A 7 0.14 -9.57 -2.94
N LEU A 8 -0.84 -10.03 -2.15
CA LEU A 8 -1.21 -9.40 -0.89
C LEU A 8 -0.37 -9.96 0.26
N TYR A 9 0.08 -9.07 1.13
CA TYR A 9 0.85 -9.38 2.33
C TYR A 9 0.25 -8.74 3.57
N PHE A 10 0.58 -9.28 4.73
CA PHE A 10 0.36 -8.60 6.01
C PHE A 10 1.62 -7.84 6.42
N ILE A 11 1.40 -6.70 7.07
CA ILE A 11 2.47 -5.85 7.61
C ILE A 11 2.53 -6.09 9.13
N LYS A 12 3.74 -6.14 9.68
CA LYS A 12 3.96 -6.31 11.12
C LYS A 12 3.47 -5.09 11.90
N ASP A 13 2.91 -5.31 13.07
CA ASP A 13 2.45 -4.23 13.97
C ASP A 13 3.59 -3.27 14.34
N GLU A 14 4.81 -3.81 14.50
CA GLU A 14 6.04 -3.05 14.74
C GLU A 14 6.22 -1.88 13.76
N PHE A 15 5.89 -2.06 12.47
CA PHE A 15 5.96 -0.98 11.49
C PHE A 15 5.05 0.19 11.87
N PHE A 16 3.81 -0.09 12.23
CA PHE A 16 2.83 0.93 12.59
C PHE A 16 3.20 1.64 13.89
N GLU A 17 3.76 0.92 14.84
CA GLU A 17 4.24 1.46 16.12
C GLU A 17 5.42 2.44 15.91
N ILE A 18 6.40 2.04 15.09
CA ILE A 18 7.59 2.86 14.78
C ILE A 18 7.21 4.10 13.99
N VAL A 19 6.36 3.95 12.96
CA VAL A 19 5.93 5.08 12.13
C VAL A 19 5.07 6.06 12.92
N GLY A 20 4.16 5.58 13.77
CA GLY A 20 3.32 6.40 14.63
C GLY A 20 2.43 7.42 13.89
N GLU A 21 2.09 7.16 12.64
CA GLU A 21 1.24 8.05 11.83
C GLU A 21 -0.24 7.81 12.11
N GLU A 22 -0.93 8.84 12.59
CA GLU A 22 -2.32 8.78 13.09
C GLU A 22 -3.30 8.23 12.04
N TYR A 23 -3.16 8.63 10.79
CA TYR A 23 -4.10 8.26 9.71
C TYR A 23 -3.70 7.00 8.95
N LEU A 24 -2.59 6.38 9.30
CA LEU A 24 -2.16 5.14 8.67
C LEU A 24 -3.15 4.01 8.98
N LYS A 25 -3.54 3.26 7.94
CA LYS A 25 -4.48 2.13 8.07
C LYS A 25 -3.82 0.96 8.77
N MET A 26 -3.88 0.97 10.09
CA MET A 26 -3.31 -0.06 10.97
C MET A 26 -4.13 -1.36 10.97
N ASN A 27 -3.54 -2.41 11.49
CA ASN A 27 -4.25 -3.60 11.95
C ASN A 27 -5.18 -3.19 13.11
N LYS A 28 -6.40 -3.74 13.15
CA LYS A 28 -7.34 -3.50 14.24
C LYS A 28 -7.64 -4.79 14.94
N ASP A 29 -7.47 -4.79 16.26
CA ASP A 29 -7.70 -5.94 17.14
C ASP A 29 -7.04 -7.20 16.56
N ASP A 30 -7.70 -8.34 16.55
CA ASP A 30 -7.21 -9.60 15.99
C ASP A 30 -7.28 -9.65 14.44
N THR A 31 -7.68 -8.57 13.77
CA THR A 31 -7.82 -8.54 12.31
C THR A 31 -6.66 -7.81 11.63
N GLN A 32 -5.87 -8.56 10.87
CA GLN A 32 -4.81 -7.98 10.04
C GLN A 32 -5.38 -7.45 8.72
N ARG A 33 -4.96 -6.25 8.35
CA ARG A 33 -5.29 -5.66 7.06
C ARG A 33 -4.34 -6.17 5.98
N PRO A 34 -4.86 -6.73 4.88
CA PRO A 34 -4.00 -7.07 3.75
C PRO A 34 -3.54 -5.82 3.00
N HIS A 35 -2.30 -5.87 2.51
CA HIS A 35 -1.67 -4.83 1.69
C HIS A 35 -1.20 -5.44 0.38
N TYR A 36 -1.53 -4.80 -0.72
CA TYR A 36 -1.09 -5.21 -2.04
C TYR A 36 0.32 -4.68 -2.30
N TYR A 37 1.27 -5.58 -2.55
CA TYR A 37 2.62 -5.19 -2.95
C TYR A 37 2.63 -4.86 -4.44
N THR A 38 2.88 -3.59 -4.76
CA THR A 38 2.83 -3.11 -6.13
C THR A 38 4.19 -3.10 -6.81
N PHE A 39 5.19 -2.43 -6.26
CA PHE A 39 6.54 -2.40 -6.84
C PHE A 39 7.62 -2.07 -5.80
N LYS A 40 8.87 -2.40 -6.15
CA LYS A 40 10.06 -1.92 -5.47
C LYS A 40 10.60 -0.71 -6.22
N ASP A 41 10.79 0.39 -5.54
CA ASP A 41 11.38 1.59 -6.11
C ASP A 41 12.88 1.36 -6.36
N GLU A 42 13.31 1.47 -7.62
CA GLU A 42 14.69 1.22 -8.04
C GLU A 42 15.70 2.23 -7.47
N ASN A 43 15.25 3.44 -7.16
CA ASN A 43 16.11 4.50 -6.62
C ASN A 43 16.30 4.39 -5.11
N THR A 44 15.27 3.96 -4.40
CA THR A 44 15.23 3.93 -2.93
C THR A 44 15.32 2.53 -2.34
N ASN A 45 15.07 1.49 -3.13
CA ASN A 45 14.89 0.10 -2.69
C ASN A 45 13.73 -0.12 -1.70
N LEU A 46 12.85 0.85 -1.54
CA LEU A 46 11.65 0.71 -0.71
C LEU A 46 10.55 -0.06 -1.47
N LEU A 47 9.79 -0.84 -0.72
CA LEU A 47 8.63 -1.58 -1.23
C LEU A 47 7.37 -0.73 -1.03
N TRP A 48 6.62 -0.48 -2.10
CA TRP A 48 5.36 0.26 -2.04
C TRP A 48 4.18 -0.68 -1.92
N VAL A 49 3.37 -0.46 -0.88
CA VAL A 49 2.19 -1.28 -0.58
C VAL A 49 0.93 -0.45 -0.49
N ILE A 50 -0.17 -1.01 -0.97
CA ILE A 50 -1.49 -0.37 -1.01
C ILE A 50 -2.41 -1.08 -0.01
N PRO A 51 -2.94 -0.40 1.01
CA PRO A 51 -3.91 -0.99 1.91
C PRO A 51 -5.17 -1.43 1.16
N CYS A 52 -5.64 -2.63 1.45
CA CYS A 52 -6.86 -3.17 0.90
C CYS A 52 -7.95 -3.26 1.97
N SER A 53 -9.21 -3.03 1.58
CA SER A 53 -10.36 -3.11 2.46
C SER A 53 -11.43 -4.04 1.90
N LYS A 54 -12.03 -4.82 2.80
CA LYS A 54 -13.20 -5.67 2.50
C LYS A 54 -14.52 -4.88 2.50
N GLN A 55 -14.52 -3.63 2.94
CA GLN A 55 -15.70 -2.76 2.95
C GLN A 55 -16.02 -2.22 1.55
N VAL A 56 -16.21 -3.12 0.60
CA VAL A 56 -16.36 -2.82 -0.82
C VAL A 56 -17.57 -1.93 -1.09
N ASP A 57 -18.71 -2.21 -0.47
CA ASP A 57 -19.94 -1.44 -0.70
C ASP A 57 -19.79 0.03 -0.25
N LYS A 58 -19.14 0.25 0.89
CA LYS A 58 -18.81 1.60 1.38
C LYS A 58 -17.98 2.37 0.35
N TYR A 59 -16.93 1.74 -0.19
CA TYR A 59 -16.04 2.40 -1.15
C TYR A 59 -16.68 2.55 -2.52
N LYS A 60 -17.53 1.62 -2.97
CA LYS A 60 -18.36 1.80 -4.18
C LYS A 60 -19.25 3.04 -4.05
N GLN A 61 -19.86 3.25 -2.89
CA GLN A 61 -20.69 4.44 -2.62
C GLN A 61 -19.85 5.73 -2.69
N ILE A 62 -18.66 5.73 -2.09
CA ILE A 62 -17.74 6.88 -2.13
C ILE A 62 -17.33 7.19 -3.57
N ILE A 63 -16.96 6.19 -4.35
CA ILE A 63 -16.60 6.34 -5.76
C ILE A 63 -17.78 6.92 -6.55
N GLN A 64 -18.98 6.35 -6.38
CA GLN A 64 -20.18 6.84 -7.10
C GLN A 64 -20.50 8.30 -6.76
N ASN A 65 -20.38 8.69 -5.49
CA ASN A 65 -20.58 10.07 -5.07
C ASN A 65 -19.56 11.03 -5.72
N LYS A 66 -18.31 10.60 -5.89
CA LYS A 66 -17.28 11.38 -6.56
C LYS A 66 -17.56 11.50 -8.06
N ILE A 67 -17.98 10.43 -8.72
CA ILE A 67 -18.39 10.43 -10.12
C ILE A 67 -19.54 11.40 -10.34
N ASN A 68 -20.58 11.34 -9.51
CA ASN A 68 -21.76 12.22 -9.59
C ASN A 68 -21.40 13.71 -9.43
N LYS A 69 -20.33 14.01 -8.68
CA LYS A 69 -19.82 15.38 -8.46
C LYS A 69 -18.73 15.79 -9.47
N GLY A 70 -18.43 14.97 -10.47
CA GLY A 70 -17.35 15.22 -11.42
C GLY A 70 -15.95 15.28 -10.80
N LYS A 71 -15.75 14.63 -9.65
CA LYS A 71 -14.48 14.63 -8.91
C LYS A 71 -13.61 13.44 -9.29
N ARG A 72 -12.30 13.62 -9.18
CA ARG A 72 -11.31 12.54 -9.34
C ARG A 72 -11.58 11.42 -8.32
N HIS A 73 -11.46 10.18 -8.76
CA HIS A 73 -11.70 9.00 -7.92
C HIS A 73 -10.69 7.86 -8.12
N ASN A 74 -9.65 8.05 -8.94
CA ASN A 74 -8.63 7.02 -9.22
C ASN A 74 -7.75 6.65 -8.01
N HIS A 75 -7.87 7.37 -6.90
CA HIS A 75 -7.20 7.07 -5.64
C HIS A 75 -7.92 6.00 -4.80
N ILE A 76 -9.10 5.55 -5.23
CA ILE A 76 -9.81 4.39 -4.69
C ILE A 76 -10.31 3.57 -5.87
N GLN A 77 -10.02 2.26 -5.89
CA GLN A 77 -10.49 1.36 -6.95
C GLN A 77 -10.98 0.06 -6.35
N ILE A 78 -12.04 -0.50 -6.94
CA ILE A 78 -12.52 -1.85 -6.61
C ILE A 78 -11.89 -2.82 -7.60
N ILE A 79 -11.05 -3.71 -7.07
CA ILE A 79 -10.27 -4.65 -7.87
C ILE A 79 -10.53 -6.08 -7.37
N LYS A 80 -10.72 -7.01 -8.29
CA LYS A 80 -10.84 -8.44 -7.96
C LYS A 80 -9.45 -9.07 -7.84
N VAL A 81 -9.22 -9.68 -6.68
CA VAL A 81 -8.04 -10.50 -6.41
C VAL A 81 -8.52 -11.93 -6.18
N ASN A 82 -8.13 -12.87 -7.03
CA ASN A 82 -8.65 -14.24 -7.03
C ASN A 82 -10.19 -14.29 -6.99
N GLY A 83 -10.84 -13.45 -7.80
CA GLY A 83 -12.30 -13.37 -7.88
C GLY A 83 -13.01 -12.65 -6.72
N ILE A 84 -12.27 -12.21 -5.70
CA ILE A 84 -12.80 -11.50 -4.52
C ILE A 84 -12.57 -10.01 -4.67
N GLU A 85 -13.63 -9.21 -4.61
CA GLU A 85 -13.52 -7.75 -4.66
C GLU A 85 -12.80 -7.20 -3.42
N GLN A 86 -11.88 -6.28 -3.63
CA GLN A 86 -11.16 -5.51 -2.62
C GLN A 86 -11.19 -4.03 -3.00
N ALA A 87 -11.31 -3.14 -2.02
CA ALA A 87 -11.10 -1.73 -2.24
C ALA A 87 -9.61 -1.41 -2.06
N PHE A 88 -8.93 -0.97 -3.12
CA PHE A 88 -7.55 -0.53 -3.12
C PHE A 88 -7.50 0.96 -2.77
N LEU A 89 -6.86 1.28 -1.65
CA LEU A 89 -6.81 2.65 -1.10
C LEU A 89 -5.46 3.29 -1.44
N TYR A 90 -5.30 3.74 -2.67
CA TYR A 90 -4.05 4.34 -3.14
C TYR A 90 -3.65 5.59 -2.34
N GLN A 91 -4.61 6.40 -1.89
CA GLN A 91 -4.32 7.57 -1.08
C GLN A 91 -3.67 7.23 0.27
N ASP A 92 -3.83 6.01 0.74
CA ASP A 92 -3.30 5.53 2.01
C ASP A 92 -2.08 4.61 1.82
N MET A 93 -1.57 4.46 0.58
CA MET A 93 -0.38 3.64 0.32
C MET A 93 0.87 4.24 0.96
N PHE A 94 1.82 3.38 1.25
CA PHE A 94 3.06 3.79 1.90
C PHE A 94 4.24 2.91 1.48
N PRO A 95 5.47 3.43 1.57
CA PRO A 95 6.67 2.64 1.40
C PRO A 95 7.04 1.93 2.70
N THR A 96 7.64 0.75 2.58
CA THR A 96 8.12 -0.03 3.73
C THR A 96 9.41 -0.77 3.38
N LEU A 97 10.04 -1.37 4.39
CA LEU A 97 11.19 -2.26 4.25
C LEU A 97 10.74 -3.73 4.30
N GLU A 98 11.51 -4.60 3.66
CA GLU A 98 11.24 -6.05 3.62
C GLU A 98 11.04 -6.66 5.00
N LYS A 99 11.83 -6.21 5.99
CA LYS A 99 11.75 -6.72 7.37
C LYS A 99 10.39 -6.51 8.04
N TYR A 100 9.59 -5.54 7.57
CA TYR A 100 8.25 -5.26 8.11
C TYR A 100 7.14 -6.03 7.41
N ILE A 101 7.43 -6.71 6.32
CA ILE A 101 6.47 -7.61 5.69
C ILE A 101 6.45 -8.93 6.46
N LYS A 102 5.26 -9.33 6.91
CA LYS A 102 5.09 -10.49 7.79
C LYS A 102 5.02 -11.80 6.99
N ASN A 103 3.94 -11.97 6.26
CA ASN A 103 3.66 -13.17 5.46
C ASN A 103 2.65 -12.86 4.36
N PRO A 104 2.62 -13.65 3.28
CA PRO A 104 1.62 -13.49 2.24
C PRO A 104 0.22 -13.82 2.76
N TYR A 105 -0.79 -13.15 2.20
CA TYR A 105 -2.18 -13.48 2.49
C TYR A 105 -2.60 -14.70 1.68
N ILE A 106 -2.95 -15.76 2.39
CA ILE A 106 -3.42 -17.03 1.82
C ILE A 106 -4.88 -17.22 2.22
N LYS A 107 -5.71 -17.59 1.26
CA LYS A 107 -7.10 -17.96 1.47
C LYS A 107 -7.39 -19.28 0.75
N GLN A 108 -7.98 -20.25 1.46
CA GLN A 108 -8.25 -21.57 0.91
C GLN A 108 -7.01 -22.20 0.22
N SER A 109 -5.88 -22.17 0.91
CA SER A 109 -4.58 -22.68 0.43
C SER A 109 -4.04 -22.02 -0.85
N THR A 110 -4.58 -20.86 -1.23
CA THR A 110 -4.17 -20.11 -2.42
C THR A 110 -3.70 -18.70 -2.05
N TYR A 111 -2.61 -18.26 -2.65
CA TYR A 111 -2.15 -16.88 -2.50
C TYR A 111 -3.19 -15.90 -3.06
N MET A 112 -3.48 -14.87 -2.30
CA MET A 112 -4.28 -13.75 -2.78
C MET A 112 -3.38 -12.85 -3.65
N GLU A 113 -3.48 -13.02 -4.97
CA GLU A 113 -2.58 -12.35 -5.93
C GLU A 113 -3.25 -12.07 -7.27
N ILE A 114 -2.70 -11.09 -7.99
CA ILE A 114 -3.05 -10.77 -9.37
C ILE A 114 -1.88 -11.22 -10.24
N LYS A 115 -2.16 -12.04 -11.26
CA LYS A 115 -1.16 -12.57 -12.20
C LYS A 115 -1.24 -11.95 -13.59
N ASP A 116 -2.36 -11.30 -13.92
CA ASP A 116 -2.56 -10.67 -15.23
C ASP A 116 -1.59 -9.48 -15.41
N PRO A 117 -0.66 -9.54 -16.37
CA PRO A 117 0.33 -8.50 -16.57
C PRO A 117 -0.28 -7.11 -16.86
N LYS A 118 -1.43 -7.07 -17.54
CA LYS A 118 -2.13 -5.81 -17.85
C LYS A 118 -2.68 -5.16 -16.58
N LYS A 119 -3.24 -5.97 -15.68
CA LYS A 119 -3.72 -5.48 -14.38
C LYS A 119 -2.56 -5.04 -13.48
N LEU A 120 -1.48 -5.80 -13.44
CA LEU A 120 -0.28 -5.44 -12.69
C LEU A 120 0.25 -4.07 -13.14
N SER A 121 0.45 -3.88 -14.46
CA SER A 121 0.90 -2.60 -15.02
C SER A 121 -0.07 -1.46 -14.76
N TYR A 122 -1.38 -1.71 -14.87
CA TYR A 122 -2.40 -0.71 -14.61
C TYR A 122 -2.34 -0.20 -13.17
N ILE A 123 -2.26 -1.13 -12.19
CA ILE A 123 -2.18 -0.79 -10.77
C ILE A 123 -0.89 -0.04 -10.45
N GLU A 124 0.25 -0.52 -10.96
CA GLU A 124 1.55 0.12 -10.75
C GLU A 124 1.60 1.54 -11.34
N ASN A 125 1.11 1.73 -12.56
CA ASN A 125 1.07 3.04 -13.19
C ASN A 125 0.17 4.01 -12.43
N ASN A 126 -1.00 3.56 -11.97
CA ASN A 126 -1.87 4.38 -11.14
C ASN A 126 -1.24 4.74 -9.79
N ALA A 127 -0.57 3.78 -9.15
CA ALA A 127 0.17 4.03 -7.91
C ALA A 127 1.26 5.09 -8.10
N LYS A 128 2.06 4.98 -9.15
CA LYS A 128 3.11 5.96 -9.48
C LYS A 128 2.55 7.35 -9.77
N GLU A 129 1.41 7.44 -10.46
CA GLU A 129 0.71 8.72 -10.68
C GLU A 129 0.25 9.34 -9.36
N ILE A 130 -0.37 8.57 -8.48
CA ILE A 130 -0.82 9.04 -7.16
C ILE A 130 0.36 9.51 -6.31
N ILE A 131 1.47 8.77 -6.26
CA ILE A 131 2.69 9.17 -5.54
C ILE A 131 3.22 10.50 -6.09
N LYS A 132 3.27 10.64 -7.41
CA LYS A 132 3.69 11.89 -8.05
C LYS A 132 2.83 13.08 -7.62
N LEU A 133 1.51 12.90 -7.57
CA LEU A 133 0.58 13.94 -7.13
C LEU A 133 0.78 14.28 -5.64
N ILE A 134 0.98 13.29 -4.78
CA ILE A 134 1.29 13.50 -3.36
C ILE A 134 2.58 14.31 -3.20
N ARG A 135 3.63 14.01 -3.97
CA ARG A 135 4.89 14.76 -3.97
C ARG A 135 4.74 16.21 -4.45
N HIS A 136 3.71 16.50 -5.25
CA HIS A 136 3.34 17.87 -5.64
C HIS A 136 2.36 18.54 -4.68
N GLY A 137 2.13 17.97 -3.50
CA GLY A 137 1.30 18.53 -2.45
C GLY A 137 -0.19 18.25 -2.58
N VAL A 138 -0.61 17.37 -3.49
CA VAL A 138 -2.03 16.97 -3.62
C VAL A 138 -2.44 16.13 -2.42
N ARG A 139 -3.56 16.48 -1.82
CA ARG A 139 -4.18 15.77 -0.71
C ARG A 139 -5.55 15.27 -1.15
N PHE A 140 -5.74 13.95 -1.15
CA PHE A 140 -6.99 13.32 -1.64
C PHE A 140 -8.08 13.27 -0.59
N THR A 141 -7.70 13.14 0.69
CA THR A 141 -8.63 13.07 1.83
C THR A 141 -8.06 13.85 3.02
N PRO A 142 -8.91 14.37 3.93
CA PRO A 142 -8.44 15.01 5.16
C PRO A 142 -7.65 14.09 6.09
N THR A 143 -7.90 12.77 5.99
CA THR A 143 -7.28 11.72 6.82
C THR A 143 -6.22 10.91 6.06
N GLN A 144 -5.64 11.50 5.03
CA GLN A 144 -4.53 10.88 4.30
C GLN A 144 -3.27 10.90 5.18
N PRO A 145 -2.54 9.76 5.30
CA PRO A 145 -1.29 9.73 6.05
C PRO A 145 -0.22 10.59 5.39
N ASP A 146 0.75 11.04 6.17
CA ASP A 146 1.93 11.75 5.66
C ASP A 146 2.92 10.76 5.04
N VAL A 147 2.66 10.40 3.79
CA VAL A 147 3.42 9.38 3.06
C VAL A 147 4.89 9.79 2.87
N LEU A 148 5.16 11.07 2.66
CA LEU A 148 6.53 11.57 2.45
C LEU A 148 7.36 11.49 3.73
N LYS A 149 6.73 11.71 4.90
CA LYS A 149 7.37 11.51 6.21
C LYS A 149 7.69 10.02 6.43
N ILE A 150 6.78 9.12 6.08
CA ILE A 150 7.02 7.67 6.16
C ILE A 150 8.18 7.28 5.24
N GLU A 151 8.21 7.77 4.01
CA GLU A 151 9.31 7.51 3.07
C GLU A 151 10.65 7.94 3.65
N GLN A 152 10.73 9.14 4.21
CA GLN A 152 11.95 9.65 4.85
C GLN A 152 12.39 8.75 6.02
N MET A 153 11.48 8.36 6.89
CA MET A 153 11.79 7.47 8.02
C MET A 153 12.35 6.12 7.54
N MET A 154 11.77 5.53 6.51
CA MET A 154 12.22 4.25 5.95
C MET A 154 13.59 4.38 5.28
N LEU A 155 13.87 5.49 4.59
CA LEU A 155 15.18 5.77 4.00
C LEU A 155 16.27 5.96 5.06
N GLU A 156 15.99 6.68 6.12
CA GLU A 156 16.92 6.87 7.24
C GLU A 156 17.26 5.54 7.90
N GLU A 157 16.27 4.70 8.12
CA GLU A 157 16.47 3.37 8.70
C GLU A 157 17.29 2.44 7.79
N LEU A 158 17.00 2.45 6.47
CA LEU A 158 17.75 1.69 5.49
C LEU A 158 19.23 2.12 5.46
N ASN A 159 19.49 3.42 5.49
CA ASN A 159 20.85 3.96 5.48
C ASN A 159 21.61 3.60 6.77
N GLN A 160 20.96 3.63 7.92
CA GLN A 160 21.58 3.19 9.19
C GLN A 160 21.97 1.71 9.16
N SER A 161 21.10 0.85 8.60
CA SER A 161 21.37 -0.58 8.46
C SER A 161 22.57 -0.85 7.54
N LEU A 162 22.71 -0.10 6.44
CA LEU A 162 23.85 -0.22 5.51
C LEU A 162 25.18 0.23 6.15
N LEU A 163 25.14 1.26 6.99
CA LEU A 163 26.34 1.73 7.71
C LEU A 163 26.81 0.72 8.78
N CYS A 164 25.90 0.04 9.46
CA CYS A 164 26.23 -1.01 10.42
C CYS A 164 26.91 -2.21 9.75
N THR A 165 26.43 -2.64 8.59
CA THR A 165 27.00 -3.79 7.86
C THR A 165 28.34 -3.46 7.17
N ALA A 166 28.65 -2.18 6.90
CA ALA A 166 29.93 -1.77 6.31
C ALA A 166 31.10 -1.71 7.34
N ASN A 167 30.77 -1.76 8.64
CA ASN A 167 31.75 -1.67 9.74
C ASN A 167 32.07 -3.04 10.39
N GLU A 168 31.50 -4.13 9.87
CA GLU A 168 31.82 -5.52 10.22
C GLU A 168 32.75 -6.15 9.16
#